data_a19ce4366c8b9c41b3e152eca62b5195
#
_entry.id   a19ce4366c8b9c41b3e152eca62b5195
#
_cell.length_a   1.000
_cell.length_b   1.000
_cell.length_c   1.000
_cell.angle_alpha   90.00
_cell.angle_beta   90.00
_cell.angle_gamma   90.00
#
_symmetry.space_group_name_H-M   'P 1'
#
loop_
_entity.id
_entity.type
_entity.pdbx_description
1 polymer ?
#
loop_
_entity_poly.entity_id
_entity_poly.type
_entity_poly.pdbx_seq_one_letter_code
_entity_poly.pdbx_strand_id
1 'polypeptide(L)'
;LVPFRSYTDNKRLGSFILIDKLTNETVAAGMIHHALRRSANLHWQSVDVTKNARASLKAKEPDAYGSPDYQGPEKNIANLLERRLFADGRHTYLLDGDNVRHGLNRDLGFTDAERVENIRRVAEVAKLMVDAGLLVIVSFISPFRSERAMARALFEEGEFLEIFADAPFEECERRDVKG
;
A
#
# COMPACT_ATOMS: atom_id res chain seq x y z
N LEU A 1 25.34 0.26 9.04
CA LEU A 1 25.08 -0.54 7.85
C LEU A 1 26.27 -1.47 7.65
N VAL A 2 26.04 -2.78 7.73
CA VAL A 2 27.07 -3.78 7.43
C VAL A 2 27.05 -4.02 5.92
N PRO A 3 28.18 -3.83 5.20
CA PRO A 3 28.22 -4.14 3.78
C PRO A 3 28.06 -5.64 3.58
N PHE A 4 27.20 -6.06 2.66
CA PHE A 4 27.03 -7.45 2.30
C PHE A 4 27.00 -7.62 0.77
N ARG A 5 27.30 -8.83 0.31
CA ARG A 5 27.18 -9.26 -1.08
C ARG A 5 26.56 -10.64 -1.14
N SER A 6 26.15 -11.08 -2.34
CA SER A 6 25.74 -12.45 -2.56
C SER A 6 26.88 -13.41 -2.20
N TYR A 7 26.58 -14.55 -1.60
CA TYR A 7 27.57 -15.57 -1.25
C TYR A 7 28.30 -16.12 -2.48
N THR A 8 27.63 -16.17 -3.62
CA THR A 8 28.23 -16.54 -4.91
C THR A 8 29.29 -15.55 -5.38
N ASP A 9 29.12 -14.26 -5.08
CA ASP A 9 30.05 -13.21 -5.50
C ASP A 9 31.19 -13.02 -4.51
N ASN A 10 30.90 -13.15 -3.22
CA ASN A 10 31.90 -13.01 -2.17
C ASN A 10 31.52 -13.81 -0.91
N LYS A 11 32.21 -14.93 -0.69
CA LYS A 11 31.92 -15.84 0.43
C LYS A 11 32.04 -15.18 1.82
N ARG A 12 32.95 -14.21 1.98
CA ARG A 12 33.17 -13.53 3.28
C ARG A 12 32.09 -12.49 3.59
N LEU A 13 31.61 -11.78 2.58
CA LEU A 13 30.58 -10.77 2.72
C LEU A 13 29.16 -11.33 2.51
N GLY A 14 29.05 -12.55 2.03
CA GLY A 14 27.79 -13.23 1.75
C GLY A 14 27.42 -14.30 2.77
N SER A 15 28.19 -14.49 3.83
CA SER A 15 27.88 -15.41 4.92
C SER A 15 27.69 -14.63 6.23
N PHE A 16 26.88 -15.17 7.12
CA PHE A 16 26.66 -14.60 8.44
C PHE A 16 26.40 -15.69 9.48
N ILE A 17 26.63 -15.37 10.72
CA ILE A 17 26.18 -16.14 11.89
C ILE A 17 25.30 -15.27 12.76
N LEU A 18 24.33 -15.89 13.41
CA LEU A 18 23.52 -15.26 14.45
C LEU A 18 24.03 -15.75 15.81
N ILE A 19 24.32 -14.81 16.67
CA ILE A 19 24.78 -15.06 18.04
C ILE A 19 23.71 -14.55 18.98
N ASP A 20 23.28 -15.40 19.91
CA ASP A 20 22.39 -14.97 21.00
C ASP A 20 23.12 -13.98 21.90
N LYS A 21 22.49 -12.83 22.13
CA LYS A 21 23.11 -11.74 22.88
C LYS A 21 23.25 -12.04 24.40
N LEU A 22 22.45 -12.95 24.92
CA LEU A 22 22.44 -13.30 26.36
C LEU A 22 23.39 -14.45 26.67
N THR A 23 23.39 -15.48 25.81
CA THR A 23 24.21 -16.68 26.01
C THR A 23 25.55 -16.64 25.31
N ASN A 24 25.74 -15.73 24.34
CA ASN A 24 26.88 -15.66 23.44
C ASN A 24 27.09 -16.93 22.60
N GLU A 25 26.05 -17.75 22.44
CA GLU A 25 26.09 -18.96 21.64
C GLU A 25 25.68 -18.67 20.19
N THR A 26 26.29 -19.39 19.24
CA THR A 26 25.88 -19.34 17.83
C THR A 26 24.58 -20.11 17.65
N VAL A 27 23.49 -19.41 17.35
CA VAL A 27 22.16 -20.00 17.19
C VAL A 27 21.79 -20.29 15.76
N ALA A 28 22.43 -19.64 14.79
CA ALA A 28 22.23 -19.92 13.36
C ALA A 28 23.40 -19.43 12.51
N ALA A 29 23.49 -19.97 11.29
CA ALA A 29 24.36 -19.49 10.24
C ALA A 29 23.60 -19.48 8.91
N GLY A 30 23.96 -18.57 8.01
CA GLY A 30 23.28 -18.45 6.74
C GLY A 30 24.16 -17.89 5.62
N MET A 31 23.66 -18.05 4.40
CA MET A 31 24.26 -17.52 3.19
C MET A 31 23.28 -16.57 2.51
N ILE A 32 23.75 -15.40 2.12
CA ILE A 32 22.96 -14.41 1.40
C ILE A 32 23.00 -14.75 -0.09
N HIS A 33 21.88 -15.17 -0.64
CA HIS A 33 21.79 -15.47 -2.08
C HIS A 33 21.66 -14.19 -2.90
N HIS A 34 20.79 -13.28 -2.48
CA HIS A 34 20.61 -11.98 -3.13
C HIS A 34 20.02 -10.97 -2.15
N ALA A 35 20.26 -9.70 -2.41
CA ALA A 35 19.56 -8.63 -1.71
C ALA A 35 18.12 -8.56 -2.25
N LEU A 36 17.14 -8.61 -1.36
CA LEU A 36 15.80 -8.18 -1.72
C LEU A 36 15.89 -6.67 -1.97
N ARG A 37 15.94 -6.28 -3.24
CA ARG A 37 15.85 -4.88 -3.61
C ARG A 37 14.45 -4.42 -3.21
N ARG A 38 14.35 -3.47 -2.28
CA ARG A 38 13.16 -2.65 -2.18
C ARG A 38 12.92 -2.10 -3.58
N SER A 39 11.74 -2.31 -4.13
CA SER A 39 11.48 -1.89 -5.49
C SER A 39 11.75 -0.39 -5.59
N ALA A 40 12.69 -0.02 -6.46
CA ALA A 40 12.99 1.37 -6.77
C ALA A 40 11.79 2.08 -7.47
N ASN A 41 10.73 1.32 -7.75
CA ASN A 41 9.54 1.76 -8.47
C ASN A 41 8.41 2.27 -7.54
N LEU A 42 8.63 2.35 -6.23
CA LEU A 42 7.67 3.01 -5.34
C LEU A 42 7.86 4.52 -5.45
N HIS A 43 6.89 5.19 -6.03
CA HIS A 43 6.83 6.64 -6.11
C HIS A 43 5.74 7.17 -5.17
N TRP A 44 6.01 8.30 -4.52
CA TRP A 44 4.97 9.04 -3.82
C TRP A 44 3.89 9.45 -4.82
N GLN A 45 2.65 9.08 -4.53
CA GLN A 45 1.51 9.52 -5.30
C GLN A 45 0.95 10.79 -4.67
N SER A 46 0.65 11.78 -5.50
CA SER A 46 -0.15 12.90 -5.05
C SER A 46 -1.58 12.43 -4.85
N VAL A 47 -2.14 12.72 -3.69
CA VAL A 47 -3.55 12.46 -3.38
C VAL A 47 -4.29 13.79 -3.60
N ASP A 48 -5.30 13.78 -4.46
CA ASP A 48 -6.03 14.99 -4.86
C ASP A 48 -6.69 15.69 -3.67
N VAL A 49 -7.18 14.91 -2.69
CA VAL A 49 -7.70 15.46 -1.44
C VAL A 49 -6.58 15.51 -0.41
N THR A 50 -6.05 16.68 -0.16
CA THR A 50 -4.90 16.89 0.73
C THR A 50 -5.29 16.85 2.21
N LYS A 51 -4.29 16.71 3.10
CA LYS A 51 -4.48 16.81 4.55
C LYS A 51 -5.14 18.13 4.95
N ASN A 52 -4.74 19.23 4.34
CA ASN A 52 -5.30 20.56 4.62
C ASN A 52 -6.76 20.65 4.15
N ALA A 53 -7.08 20.09 2.99
CA ALA A 53 -8.45 20.03 2.50
C ALA A 53 -9.36 19.22 3.43
N ARG A 54 -8.89 18.05 3.94
CA ARG A 54 -9.66 17.28 4.95
C ARG A 54 -9.80 18.02 6.27
N ALA A 55 -8.80 18.80 6.69
CA ALA A 55 -8.87 19.61 7.90
C ALA A 55 -9.85 20.78 7.75
N SER A 56 -9.95 21.39 6.57
CA SER A 56 -10.86 22.52 6.30
C SER A 56 -12.34 22.10 6.24
N LEU A 57 -12.65 20.82 5.94
CA LEU A 57 -14.02 20.30 6.08
C LEU A 57 -14.58 20.45 7.50
N LYS A 58 -13.73 20.43 8.52
CA LYS A 58 -14.13 20.69 9.92
C LYS A 58 -14.44 22.17 10.17
N ALA A 59 -13.98 23.08 9.30
CA ALA A 59 -14.10 24.54 9.45
C ALA A 59 -14.88 25.23 8.31
N LYS A 60 -15.50 24.47 7.37
CA LYS A 60 -16.28 25.00 6.23
C LYS A 60 -15.52 26.03 5.35
N GLU A 61 -14.59 25.55 4.51
CA GLU A 61 -14.33 26.23 3.22
C GLU A 61 -13.74 25.25 2.20
N PRO A 62 -14.20 25.22 0.93
CA PRO A 62 -13.71 24.28 -0.07
C PRO A 62 -12.66 24.95 -0.97
N ASP A 63 -11.40 24.52 -0.86
CA ASP A 63 -10.43 24.73 -1.93
C ASP A 63 -9.42 23.58 -1.96
N ALA A 64 -9.50 22.74 -2.99
CA ALA A 64 -8.43 21.80 -3.30
C ALA A 64 -8.44 21.45 -4.79
N TYR A 65 -7.59 22.12 -5.54
CA TYR A 65 -7.20 21.73 -6.89
C TYR A 65 -5.80 21.11 -6.84
N GLY A 66 -5.70 19.81 -7.17
CA GLY A 66 -4.44 19.11 -7.39
C GLY A 66 -4.25 18.78 -8.87
N SER A 67 -3.02 18.87 -9.36
CA SER A 67 -2.64 18.54 -10.74
C SER A 67 -2.84 17.05 -11.04
N PRO A 68 -3.28 16.68 -12.25
CA PRO A 68 -3.43 15.29 -12.64
C PRO A 68 -2.07 14.70 -13.04
N ASP A 69 -1.35 14.09 -12.12
CA ASP A 69 -0.28 13.18 -12.48
C ASP A 69 -0.86 11.80 -12.83
N TYR A 70 -0.29 11.19 -13.86
CA TYR A 70 -0.77 9.93 -14.44
C TYR A 70 -0.86 8.82 -13.38
N GLN A 71 -2.03 8.19 -13.29
CA GLN A 71 -2.33 7.08 -12.38
C GLN A 71 -3.07 5.98 -13.14
N GLY A 72 -2.89 4.73 -12.75
CA GLY A 72 -3.64 3.61 -13.32
C GLY A 72 -5.16 3.81 -13.21
N PRO A 73 -5.97 3.08 -14.01
CA PRO A 73 -7.42 3.30 -14.08
C PRO A 73 -8.13 3.16 -12.72
N GLU A 74 -7.70 2.23 -11.87
CA GLU A 74 -8.24 2.03 -10.53
C GLU A 74 -7.96 3.21 -9.60
N LYS A 75 -6.78 3.82 -9.69
CA LYS A 75 -6.39 5.00 -8.90
C LYS A 75 -7.15 6.24 -9.34
N ASN A 76 -7.33 6.42 -10.64
CA ASN A 76 -8.15 7.51 -11.19
C ASN A 76 -9.59 7.42 -10.69
N ILE A 77 -10.20 6.22 -10.70
CA ILE A 77 -11.54 5.99 -10.17
C ILE A 77 -11.59 6.33 -8.68
N ALA A 78 -10.63 5.87 -7.89
CA ALA A 78 -10.57 6.10 -6.45
C ALA A 78 -10.44 7.60 -6.11
N ASN A 79 -9.56 8.33 -6.81
CA ASN A 79 -9.40 9.77 -6.64
C ASN A 79 -10.66 10.56 -7.07
N LEU A 80 -11.27 10.22 -8.21
CA LEU A 80 -12.49 10.86 -8.66
C LEU A 80 -13.64 10.62 -7.69
N LEU A 81 -13.75 9.40 -7.14
CA LEU A 81 -14.74 9.06 -6.14
C LEU A 81 -14.51 9.85 -4.85
N GLU A 82 -13.26 9.91 -4.37
CA GLU A 82 -12.92 10.68 -3.18
C GLU A 82 -13.27 12.15 -3.35
N ARG A 83 -12.89 12.75 -4.49
CA ARG A 83 -13.23 14.16 -4.79
C ARG A 83 -14.74 14.41 -4.80
N ARG A 84 -15.51 13.50 -5.38
CA ARG A 84 -16.98 13.63 -5.42
C ARG A 84 -17.57 13.55 -4.03
N LEU A 85 -17.19 12.54 -3.24
CA LEU A 85 -17.68 12.36 -1.87
C LEU A 85 -17.25 13.52 -0.97
N PHE A 86 -16.03 14.01 -1.14
CA PHE A 86 -15.53 15.18 -0.44
C PHE A 86 -16.35 16.44 -0.77
N ALA A 87 -16.64 16.69 -2.05
CA ALA A 87 -17.50 17.81 -2.48
C ALA A 87 -18.92 17.70 -1.91
N ASP A 88 -19.42 16.48 -1.70
CA ASP A 88 -20.69 16.20 -1.04
C ASP A 88 -20.60 16.31 0.50
N GLY A 89 -19.48 16.80 1.05
CA GLY A 89 -19.27 17.02 2.49
C GLY A 89 -19.00 15.77 3.30
N ARG A 90 -18.64 14.63 2.65
CA ARG A 90 -18.31 13.40 3.36
C ARG A 90 -16.86 13.43 3.87
N HIS A 91 -16.65 12.90 5.07
CA HIS A 91 -15.31 12.71 5.62
C HIS A 91 -14.66 11.48 5.01
N THR A 92 -13.79 11.68 4.04
CA THR A 92 -13.15 10.61 3.27
C THR A 92 -11.68 10.43 3.62
N TYR A 93 -11.17 9.24 3.38
CA TYR A 93 -9.75 8.95 3.37
C TYR A 93 -9.40 7.92 2.28
N LEU A 94 -8.40 8.24 1.45
CA LEU A 94 -7.90 7.33 0.41
C LEU A 94 -6.63 6.63 0.90
N LEU A 95 -6.72 5.31 1.02
CA LEU A 95 -5.56 4.42 1.21
C LEU A 95 -5.08 3.96 -0.17
N ASP A 96 -3.96 4.52 -0.61
CA ASP A 96 -3.31 4.16 -1.86
C ASP A 96 -2.16 3.18 -1.61
N GLY A 97 -2.03 2.17 -2.49
CA GLY A 97 -1.09 1.07 -2.31
C GLY A 97 0.37 1.50 -2.27
N ASP A 98 0.76 2.47 -3.11
CA ASP A 98 2.14 2.96 -3.14
C ASP A 98 2.44 3.77 -1.88
N ASN A 99 1.55 4.67 -1.49
CA ASN A 99 1.74 5.51 -0.30
C ASN A 99 1.81 4.67 0.99
N VAL A 100 0.98 3.64 1.11
CA VAL A 100 1.02 2.71 2.25
C VAL A 100 2.35 1.94 2.30
N ARG A 101 2.90 1.54 1.15
CA ARG A 101 4.20 0.86 1.08
C ARG A 101 5.39 1.75 1.39
N HIS A 102 5.28 3.06 1.24
CA HIS A 102 6.32 3.99 1.69
C HIS A 102 6.38 4.13 3.22
N GLY A 103 5.29 3.89 3.92
CA GLY A 103 5.14 4.04 5.36
C GLY A 103 4.84 2.74 6.09
N LEU A 104 3.56 2.48 6.29
CA LEU A 104 3.02 1.39 7.10
C LEU A 104 3.59 0.01 6.72
N ASN A 105 3.71 -0.26 5.43
CA ASN A 105 4.10 -1.56 4.87
C ASN A 105 5.47 -1.51 4.17
N ARG A 106 6.35 -0.59 4.58
CA ARG A 106 7.70 -0.42 4.00
C ARG A 106 8.62 -1.63 4.17
N ASP A 107 8.29 -2.52 5.10
CA ASP A 107 9.00 -3.76 5.39
C ASP A 107 8.59 -4.91 4.47
N LEU A 108 7.48 -4.78 3.73
CA LEU A 108 6.94 -5.82 2.87
C LEU A 108 7.43 -5.66 1.42
N GLY A 109 7.78 -6.79 0.80
CA GLY A 109 8.07 -6.90 -0.63
C GLY A 109 6.85 -7.27 -1.48
N PHE A 110 7.06 -8.11 -2.51
CA PHE A 110 6.04 -8.47 -3.49
C PHE A 110 5.81 -9.98 -3.65
N THR A 111 6.34 -10.79 -2.73
CA THR A 111 5.99 -12.22 -2.67
C THR A 111 4.52 -12.38 -2.33
N ASP A 112 3.94 -13.53 -2.65
CA ASP A 112 2.52 -13.80 -2.38
C ASP A 112 2.19 -13.64 -0.89
N ALA A 113 3.05 -14.16 -0.01
CA ALA A 113 2.88 -14.02 1.44
C ALA A 113 2.91 -12.55 1.90
N GLU A 114 3.81 -11.74 1.34
CA GLU A 114 3.91 -10.32 1.65
C GLU A 114 2.74 -9.51 1.06
N ARG A 115 2.18 -9.93 -0.08
CA ARG A 115 0.95 -9.35 -0.63
C ARG A 115 -0.24 -9.62 0.28
N VAL A 116 -0.39 -10.87 0.78
CA VAL A 116 -1.43 -11.24 1.75
C VAL A 116 -1.30 -10.38 3.01
N GLU A 117 -0.11 -10.27 3.58
CA GLU A 117 0.14 -9.46 4.78
C GLU A 117 -0.11 -7.97 4.54
N ASN A 118 0.23 -7.47 3.34
CA ASN A 118 -0.06 -6.09 2.95
C ASN A 118 -1.56 -5.81 2.99
N ILE A 119 -2.38 -6.67 2.38
CA ILE A 119 -3.84 -6.51 2.39
C ILE A 119 -4.40 -6.66 3.81
N ARG A 120 -3.89 -7.60 4.62
CA ARG A 120 -4.33 -7.75 6.00
C ARG A 120 -4.12 -6.47 6.81
N ARG A 121 -2.93 -5.88 6.78
CA ARG A 121 -2.62 -4.64 7.51
C ARG A 121 -3.48 -3.47 7.05
N VAL A 122 -3.68 -3.34 5.74
CA VAL A 122 -4.52 -2.28 5.18
C VAL A 122 -5.97 -2.44 5.60
N ALA A 123 -6.50 -3.66 5.60
CA ALA A 123 -7.87 -3.95 6.02
C ALA A 123 -8.10 -3.60 7.50
N GLU A 124 -7.15 -3.91 8.39
CA GLU A 124 -7.22 -3.52 9.81
C GLU A 124 -7.20 -2.00 9.99
N VAL A 125 -6.33 -1.28 9.26
CA VAL A 125 -6.30 0.18 9.32
C VAL A 125 -7.60 0.78 8.77
N ALA A 126 -8.12 0.25 7.66
CA ALA A 126 -9.38 0.69 7.10
C ALA A 126 -10.54 0.50 8.09
N LYS A 127 -10.58 -0.64 8.81
CA LYS A 127 -11.57 -0.89 9.86
C LYS A 127 -11.51 0.17 10.96
N LEU A 128 -10.33 0.46 11.51
CA LEU A 128 -10.17 1.50 12.54
C LEU A 128 -10.63 2.88 12.05
N MET A 129 -10.40 3.20 10.78
CA MET A 129 -10.86 4.46 10.20
C MET A 129 -12.37 4.50 10.00
N VAL A 130 -13.00 3.39 9.61
CA VAL A 130 -14.46 3.25 9.53
C VAL A 130 -15.10 3.38 10.92
N ASP A 131 -14.54 2.71 11.92
CA ASP A 131 -14.97 2.83 13.33
C ASP A 131 -14.87 4.30 13.82
N ALA A 132 -13.92 5.07 13.29
CA ALA A 132 -13.79 6.51 13.56
C ALA A 132 -14.77 7.40 12.74
N GLY A 133 -15.67 6.80 11.97
CA GLY A 133 -16.69 7.49 11.18
C GLY A 133 -16.20 8.04 9.83
N LEU A 134 -15.10 7.53 9.30
CA LEU A 134 -14.58 7.92 7.99
C LEU A 134 -15.11 7.00 6.89
N LEU A 135 -15.37 7.57 5.72
CA LEU A 135 -15.56 6.80 4.49
C LEU A 135 -14.19 6.51 3.89
N VAL A 136 -13.78 5.25 3.92
CA VAL A 136 -12.45 4.83 3.49
C VAL A 136 -12.51 4.26 2.08
N ILE A 137 -11.67 4.76 1.20
CA ILE A 137 -11.49 4.26 -0.16
C ILE A 137 -10.14 3.55 -0.19
N VAL A 138 -10.12 2.29 -0.62
CA VAL A 138 -8.92 1.46 -0.67
C VAL A 138 -8.62 1.12 -2.13
N SER A 139 -7.48 1.59 -2.64
CA SER A 139 -7.04 1.35 -4.01
C SER A 139 -5.80 0.46 -4.01
N PHE A 140 -6.01 -0.84 -4.20
CA PHE A 140 -4.98 -1.87 -4.13
C PHE A 140 -5.20 -2.98 -5.15
N ILE A 141 -4.11 -3.50 -5.69
CA ILE A 141 -4.12 -4.78 -6.38
C ILE A 141 -4.26 -5.88 -5.31
N SER A 142 -5.42 -6.55 -5.28
CA SER A 142 -5.69 -7.69 -4.39
C SER A 142 -6.05 -8.91 -5.23
N PRO A 143 -5.03 -9.65 -5.72
CA PRO A 143 -5.24 -10.69 -6.72
C PRO A 143 -5.98 -11.91 -6.19
N PHE A 144 -5.82 -12.23 -4.89
CA PHE A 144 -6.37 -13.45 -4.33
C PHE A 144 -7.75 -13.23 -3.70
N ARG A 145 -8.69 -14.13 -4.04
CA ARG A 145 -10.05 -14.08 -3.50
C ARG A 145 -10.09 -14.24 -1.97
N SER A 146 -9.17 -15.03 -1.41
CA SER A 146 -9.03 -15.25 0.03
C SER A 146 -8.73 -13.98 0.80
N GLU A 147 -7.86 -13.11 0.28
CA GLU A 147 -7.53 -11.82 0.90
C GLU A 147 -8.73 -10.88 0.93
N ARG A 148 -9.46 -10.79 -0.18
CA ARG A 148 -10.66 -9.96 -0.25
C ARG A 148 -11.74 -10.46 0.68
N ALA A 149 -11.91 -11.79 0.80
CA ALA A 149 -12.83 -12.38 1.75
C ALA A 149 -12.43 -12.12 3.21
N MET A 150 -11.13 -12.21 3.52
CA MET A 150 -10.58 -11.87 4.84
C MET A 150 -10.83 -10.39 5.18
N ALA A 151 -10.53 -9.48 4.25
CA ALA A 151 -10.80 -8.06 4.45
C ALA A 151 -12.29 -7.78 4.70
N ARG A 152 -13.16 -8.36 3.85
CA ARG A 152 -14.62 -8.22 4.01
C ARG A 152 -15.12 -8.69 5.39
N ALA A 153 -14.56 -9.78 5.92
CA ALA A 153 -14.98 -10.35 7.21
C ALA A 153 -14.70 -9.46 8.42
N LEU A 154 -13.90 -8.40 8.28
CA LEU A 154 -13.64 -7.42 9.34
C LEU A 154 -14.76 -6.38 9.50
N PHE A 155 -15.67 -6.27 8.53
CA PHE A 155 -16.69 -5.22 8.47
C PHE A 155 -18.10 -5.82 8.65
N GLU A 156 -19.01 -4.99 9.15
CA GLU A 156 -20.41 -5.34 9.28
C GLU A 156 -21.12 -5.39 7.91
N GLU A 157 -22.32 -5.96 7.90
CA GLU A 157 -23.11 -6.01 6.68
C GLU A 157 -23.44 -4.60 6.16
N GLY A 158 -23.11 -4.34 4.90
CA GLY A 158 -23.31 -3.05 4.25
C GLY A 158 -22.16 -2.05 4.39
N GLU A 159 -21.16 -2.30 5.23
CA GLU A 159 -20.01 -1.41 5.40
C GLU A 159 -18.92 -1.61 4.34
N PHE A 160 -18.84 -2.78 3.71
CA PHE A 160 -17.80 -3.13 2.74
C PHE A 160 -18.36 -3.29 1.35
N LEU A 161 -17.90 -2.43 0.42
CA LEU A 161 -18.18 -2.52 -1.00
C LEU A 161 -16.92 -2.93 -1.76
N GLU A 162 -17.00 -4.03 -2.51
CA GLU A 162 -15.94 -4.48 -3.41
C GLU A 162 -16.27 -4.03 -4.82
N ILE A 163 -15.36 -3.26 -5.43
CA ILE A 163 -15.51 -2.72 -6.78
C ILE A 163 -14.40 -3.30 -7.64
N PHE A 164 -14.77 -3.99 -8.71
CA PHE A 164 -13.84 -4.47 -9.71
C PHE A 164 -13.67 -3.42 -10.80
N ALA A 165 -12.45 -2.90 -10.97
CA ALA A 165 -12.12 -1.98 -12.05
C ALA A 165 -11.82 -2.81 -13.32
N ASP A 166 -12.84 -3.02 -14.15
CA ASP A 166 -12.70 -3.75 -15.41
C ASP A 166 -12.24 -2.79 -16.51
N ALA A 167 -10.97 -2.91 -16.90
CA ALA A 167 -10.41 -2.15 -18.01
C ALA A 167 -9.75 -3.14 -19.01
N PRO A 168 -9.95 -2.96 -20.34
CA PRO A 168 -9.25 -3.76 -21.33
C PRO A 168 -7.75 -3.68 -21.18
N PHE A 169 -7.04 -4.80 -21.36
CA PHE A 169 -5.59 -4.88 -21.17
C PHE A 169 -4.83 -3.87 -22.05
N GLU A 170 -5.26 -3.71 -23.29
CA GLU A 170 -4.67 -2.75 -24.24
C GLU A 170 -4.82 -1.29 -23.76
N GLU A 171 -5.89 -0.99 -23.05
CA GLU A 171 -6.07 0.34 -22.46
C GLU A 171 -5.19 0.53 -21.24
N CYS A 172 -4.95 -0.52 -20.45
CA CYS A 172 -4.01 -0.49 -19.35
C CYS A 172 -2.57 -0.28 -19.84
N GLU A 173 -2.13 -1.03 -20.87
CA GLU A 173 -0.82 -0.84 -21.51
C GLU A 173 -0.65 0.58 -22.08
N ARG A 174 -1.66 1.06 -22.81
CA ARG A 174 -1.62 2.41 -23.41
C ARG A 174 -1.45 3.51 -22.36
N ARG A 175 -1.95 3.30 -21.14
CA ARG A 175 -1.87 4.25 -20.02
C ARG A 175 -0.66 4.03 -19.13
N ASP A 176 0.01 2.90 -19.23
CA ASP A 176 1.22 2.64 -18.46
C ASP A 176 2.43 3.32 -19.10
N VAL A 177 2.74 4.51 -18.64
CA VAL A 177 3.89 5.32 -19.11
C VAL A 177 5.21 4.81 -18.53
N LYS A 178 5.16 3.89 -17.58
CA LYS A 178 6.35 3.38 -16.88
C LYS A 178 6.91 2.09 -17.47
N GLY A 179 6.17 1.38 -18.35
CA GLY A 179 6.60 0.15 -19.03
C GLY A 179 6.79 -1.01 -18.10
#